data_70e9396b6d6ff5e65a9b736f4ad0c537
#
_entry.id   70e9396b6d6ff5e65a9b736f4ad0c537
#
_cell.length_a   1.000
_cell.length_b   1.000
_cell.length_c   1.000
_cell.angle_alpha   90.00
_cell.angle_beta   90.00
_cell.angle_gamma   90.00
#
_symmetry.space_group_name_H-M   'P 1'
#
loop_
_entity.id
_entity.type
_entity.pdbx_description
1 polymer ?
#
loop_
_entity_poly.entity_id
_entity_poly.type
_entity_poly.pdbx_seq_one_letter_code
_entity_poly.pdbx_strand_id
1 'polypeptide(L)'
;VISSSGTSMKRREFITFLGGAMAAWPLAARAQKSLRRIGWLVYGGTTLGPIDQSLKDALSQIGLIDGRNIEIIFRYANGKSDQLAGLASDLVAQKPDLLLAVGGDVIKPLFEASKGNIPVIGGVSDSPMRAGIAVSLARPSKNFTGVTFLTDEMAVKRMELLKEVTPKARRVAVIYNPQHFDDEVTFARRGAESLGIELTTHPINSAADLNAALLAASTGGADSLFIISSRLTGLVAGKIAQYGQERRLPVITSWREFVDSGALLSYGPSRVFEAKRLAGYVQKVLNGAKPADLPIEQPVKFELVINLKTAKALGLNLPLPLLDRADALIE
;
A
#
# COMPACT_ATOMS: atom_id res chain seq x y z
N VAL A 1 -46.28 -80.97 -16.52
CA VAL A 1 -47.05 -79.88 -15.94
C VAL A 1 -46.02 -78.91 -15.29
N ILE A 2 -45.73 -77.84 -15.95
CA ILE A 2 -44.81 -76.80 -15.41
C ILE A 2 -45.63 -75.52 -15.23
N SER A 3 -45.80 -75.13 -13.98
CA SER A 3 -46.49 -73.89 -13.60
C SER A 3 -45.46 -72.73 -13.62
N SER A 4 -45.72 -71.72 -14.43
CA SER A 4 -45.00 -70.44 -14.46
C SER A 4 -45.77 -69.44 -13.61
N SER A 5 -45.16 -68.99 -12.49
CA SER A 5 -45.68 -67.89 -11.69
C SER A 5 -44.99 -66.57 -12.15
N GLY A 6 -45.76 -65.83 -12.95
CA GLY A 6 -45.38 -64.44 -13.30
C GLY A 6 -45.77 -63.50 -12.19
N THR A 7 -44.79 -62.87 -11.55
CA THR A 7 -45.02 -61.79 -10.57
C THR A 7 -45.21 -60.47 -11.30
N SER A 8 -46.42 -59.98 -11.39
CA SER A 8 -46.73 -58.65 -11.95
C SER A 8 -46.50 -57.58 -10.88
N MET A 9 -45.55 -56.78 -11.12
CA MET A 9 -45.26 -55.60 -10.31
C MET A 9 -46.40 -54.57 -10.45
N LYS A 10 -47.00 -54.18 -9.33
CA LYS A 10 -48.20 -53.31 -9.33
C LYS A 10 -47.77 -51.88 -9.69
N ARG A 11 -48.45 -51.25 -10.61
CA ARG A 11 -48.25 -49.87 -11.10
C ARG A 11 -48.09 -48.81 -10.00
N ARG A 12 -48.54 -49.11 -8.79
CA ARG A 12 -48.36 -48.18 -7.61
C ARG A 12 -46.96 -48.10 -7.07
N GLU A 13 -46.11 -49.11 -7.17
CA GLU A 13 -44.71 -49.10 -6.66
C GLU A 13 -43.76 -48.38 -7.59
N PHE A 14 -44.06 -48.33 -8.90
CA PHE A 14 -43.25 -47.61 -9.88
C PHE A 14 -43.42 -46.09 -9.76
N ILE A 15 -44.58 -45.61 -9.31
CA ILE A 15 -44.85 -44.17 -9.15
C ILE A 15 -44.20 -43.62 -7.87
N THR A 16 -44.01 -44.43 -6.83
CA THR A 16 -43.34 -44.00 -5.57
C THR A 16 -41.82 -43.87 -5.72
N PHE A 17 -41.18 -44.62 -6.64
CA PHE A 17 -39.75 -44.52 -6.89
C PHE A 17 -39.35 -43.30 -7.78
N LEU A 18 -40.23 -42.86 -8.66
CA LEU A 18 -40.01 -41.67 -9.49
C LEU A 18 -40.29 -40.34 -8.76
N GLY A 19 -41.14 -40.35 -7.71
CA GLY A 19 -41.44 -39.15 -6.92
C GLY A 19 -40.35 -38.73 -5.94
N GLY A 20 -39.46 -39.66 -5.52
CA GLY A 20 -38.38 -39.38 -4.58
C GLY A 20 -37.13 -38.75 -5.21
N ALA A 21 -36.89 -38.96 -6.50
CA ALA A 21 -35.70 -38.45 -7.19
C ALA A 21 -35.82 -36.99 -7.64
N MET A 22 -37.04 -36.45 -7.75
CA MET A 22 -37.24 -35.04 -8.19
C MET A 22 -37.22 -34.02 -7.04
N ALA A 23 -37.28 -34.45 -5.79
CA ALA A 23 -37.27 -33.57 -4.64
C ALA A 23 -35.83 -33.22 -4.12
N ALA A 24 -34.80 -33.95 -4.56
CA ALA A 24 -33.42 -33.73 -4.14
C ALA A 24 -32.61 -32.76 -5.04
N TRP A 25 -33.15 -32.40 -6.21
CA TRP A 25 -32.43 -31.54 -7.17
C TRP A 25 -32.40 -30.04 -6.82
N PRO A 26 -33.33 -29.42 -6.08
CA PRO A 26 -33.23 -28.01 -5.76
C PRO A 26 -32.30 -27.69 -4.60
N LEU A 27 -31.76 -28.68 -3.86
CA LEU A 27 -30.83 -28.44 -2.75
C LEU A 27 -29.35 -28.34 -3.19
N ALA A 28 -28.99 -28.97 -4.30
CA ALA A 28 -27.62 -28.85 -4.85
C ALA A 28 -27.37 -27.54 -5.62
N ALA A 29 -28.43 -26.84 -6.07
CA ALA A 29 -28.32 -25.56 -6.77
C ALA A 29 -28.16 -24.35 -5.83
N ARG A 30 -28.14 -24.53 -4.51
CA ARG A 30 -28.11 -23.44 -3.51
C ARG A 30 -26.71 -23.07 -2.98
N ALA A 31 -25.63 -23.64 -3.48
CA ALA A 31 -24.31 -23.46 -2.86
C ALA A 31 -23.20 -22.97 -3.80
N GLN A 32 -23.50 -22.37 -4.93
CA GLN A 32 -22.51 -21.53 -5.57
C GLN A 32 -22.59 -20.14 -4.96
N LYS A 33 -22.07 -20.03 -3.70
CA LYS A 33 -21.87 -18.72 -3.05
C LYS A 33 -21.01 -17.92 -4.01
N SER A 34 -21.58 -16.89 -4.63
CA SER A 34 -20.82 -16.00 -5.51
C SER A 34 -19.58 -15.52 -4.76
N LEU A 35 -18.43 -15.60 -5.41
CA LEU A 35 -17.18 -15.14 -4.83
C LEU A 35 -17.34 -13.68 -4.40
N ARG A 36 -16.82 -13.35 -3.21
CA ARG A 36 -16.73 -11.95 -2.78
C ARG A 36 -15.77 -11.22 -3.69
N ARG A 37 -16.17 -10.07 -4.22
CA ARG A 37 -15.43 -9.32 -5.23
C ARG A 37 -14.72 -8.13 -4.59
N ILE A 38 -13.41 -8.04 -4.80
CA ILE A 38 -12.57 -6.93 -4.33
C ILE A 38 -12.10 -6.14 -5.54
N GLY A 39 -12.49 -4.88 -5.64
CA GLY A 39 -11.96 -3.96 -6.64
C GLY A 39 -10.66 -3.33 -6.11
N TRP A 40 -9.52 -3.62 -6.73
CA TRP A 40 -8.22 -3.12 -6.28
C TRP A 40 -7.60 -2.15 -7.29
N LEU A 41 -7.48 -0.89 -6.87
CA LEU A 41 -6.82 0.14 -7.67
C LEU A 41 -5.33 0.21 -7.31
N VAL A 42 -4.48 -0.02 -8.30
CA VAL A 42 -3.01 -0.03 -8.15
C VAL A 42 -2.42 1.14 -8.95
N TYR A 43 -1.55 1.93 -8.31
CA TYR A 43 -0.89 3.05 -8.97
C TYR A 43 0.13 2.62 -10.02
N GLY A 44 0.87 1.54 -9.73
CA GLY A 44 1.94 1.01 -10.59
C GLY A 44 1.45 0.34 -11.87
N GLY A 45 2.36 -0.42 -12.49
CA GLY A 45 2.08 -1.23 -13.67
C GLY A 45 1.38 -2.55 -13.34
N THR A 46 1.33 -3.44 -14.33
CA THR A 46 0.64 -4.74 -14.23
C THR A 46 1.26 -5.72 -13.21
N THR A 47 2.45 -5.44 -12.71
CA THR A 47 3.06 -6.14 -11.58
C THR A 47 2.80 -5.37 -10.30
N LEU A 48 2.42 -6.08 -9.24
CA LEU A 48 2.21 -5.47 -7.94
C LEU A 48 3.52 -4.93 -7.37
N GLY A 49 3.48 -3.71 -6.85
CA GLY A 49 4.59 -3.15 -6.08
C GLY A 49 4.73 -3.84 -4.72
N PRO A 50 5.84 -3.58 -3.97
CA PRO A 50 6.14 -4.31 -2.74
C PRO A 50 5.01 -4.31 -1.71
N ILE A 51 4.35 -3.17 -1.48
CA ILE A 51 3.25 -3.11 -0.51
C ILE A 51 2.00 -3.85 -1.02
N ASP A 52 1.69 -3.72 -2.32
CA ASP A 52 0.53 -4.40 -2.88
C ASP A 52 0.74 -5.92 -2.89
N GLN A 53 1.97 -6.37 -3.17
CA GLN A 53 2.33 -7.78 -3.06
C GLN A 53 2.24 -8.27 -1.61
N SER A 54 2.81 -7.53 -0.65
CA SER A 54 2.72 -7.87 0.78
C SER A 54 1.26 -7.97 1.26
N LEU A 55 0.38 -7.10 0.74
CA LEU A 55 -1.05 -7.13 1.07
C LEU A 55 -1.74 -8.35 0.44
N LYS A 56 -1.42 -8.69 -0.81
CA LYS A 56 -1.94 -9.90 -1.46
C LYS A 56 -1.51 -11.17 -0.73
N ASP A 57 -0.25 -11.23 -0.30
CA ASP A 57 0.27 -12.34 0.48
C ASP A 57 -0.41 -12.44 1.85
N ALA A 58 -0.62 -11.29 2.52
CA ALA A 58 -1.32 -11.24 3.80
C ALA A 58 -2.79 -11.68 3.69
N LEU A 59 -3.49 -11.32 2.60
CA LEU A 59 -4.84 -11.84 2.31
C LEU A 59 -4.83 -13.36 2.19
N SER A 60 -3.87 -13.89 1.44
CA SER A 60 -3.72 -15.35 1.28
C SER A 60 -3.43 -16.06 2.61
N GLN A 61 -2.58 -15.48 3.47
CA GLN A 61 -2.23 -16.03 4.79
C GLN A 61 -3.44 -16.13 5.73
N ILE A 62 -4.41 -15.23 5.62
CA ILE A 62 -5.67 -15.28 6.39
C ILE A 62 -6.78 -16.06 5.68
N GLY A 63 -6.45 -16.75 4.60
CA GLY A 63 -7.38 -17.63 3.88
C GLY A 63 -8.25 -16.95 2.83
N LEU A 64 -8.01 -15.67 2.49
CA LEU A 64 -8.66 -14.97 1.39
C LEU A 64 -7.84 -15.17 0.10
N ILE A 65 -8.20 -16.19 -0.69
CA ILE A 65 -7.44 -16.66 -1.84
C ILE A 65 -8.18 -16.29 -3.12
N ASP A 66 -7.53 -15.48 -3.96
CA ASP A 66 -8.03 -15.08 -5.27
C ASP A 66 -8.30 -16.27 -6.19
N GLY A 67 -9.46 -16.28 -6.84
CA GLY A 67 -9.93 -17.38 -7.68
C GLY A 67 -10.51 -18.58 -6.90
N ARG A 68 -10.41 -18.62 -5.55
CA ARG A 68 -10.94 -19.72 -4.73
C ARG A 68 -12.17 -19.32 -3.92
N ASN A 69 -12.08 -18.25 -3.12
CA ASN A 69 -13.18 -17.78 -2.26
C ASN A 69 -13.38 -16.27 -2.31
N ILE A 70 -12.49 -15.54 -2.98
CA ILE A 70 -12.63 -14.15 -3.39
C ILE A 70 -12.28 -14.04 -4.88
N GLU A 71 -12.72 -12.95 -5.52
CA GLU A 71 -12.31 -12.50 -6.84
C GLU A 71 -11.68 -11.12 -6.71
N ILE A 72 -10.43 -10.95 -7.14
CA ILE A 72 -9.76 -9.64 -7.11
C ILE A 72 -9.76 -9.05 -8.52
N ILE A 73 -10.40 -7.90 -8.67
CA ILE A 73 -10.48 -7.17 -9.93
C ILE A 73 -9.46 -6.03 -9.86
N PHE A 74 -8.35 -6.17 -10.55
CA PHE A 74 -7.32 -5.16 -10.59
C PHE A 74 -7.57 -4.10 -11.67
N ARG A 75 -7.21 -2.84 -11.36
CA ARG A 75 -7.01 -1.77 -12.33
C ARG A 75 -5.66 -1.11 -12.03
N TYR A 76 -4.87 -0.91 -13.08
CA TYR A 76 -3.51 -0.41 -13.00
C TYR A 76 -3.41 0.96 -13.67
N ALA A 77 -2.97 1.97 -12.93
CA ALA A 77 -2.81 3.32 -13.45
C ALA A 77 -1.50 3.52 -14.25
N ASN A 78 -0.59 2.53 -14.20
CA ASN A 78 0.72 2.58 -14.89
C ASN A 78 1.52 3.86 -14.56
N GLY A 79 1.42 4.34 -13.32
CA GLY A 79 2.09 5.56 -12.85
C GLY A 79 1.44 6.86 -13.33
N LYS A 80 0.24 6.82 -13.88
CA LYS A 80 -0.47 7.97 -14.45
C LYS A 80 -1.61 8.39 -13.51
N SER A 81 -1.39 9.48 -12.76
CA SER A 81 -2.38 9.99 -11.80
C SER A 81 -3.68 10.47 -12.46
N ASP A 82 -3.61 10.96 -13.69
CA ASP A 82 -4.77 11.42 -14.48
C ASP A 82 -5.74 10.28 -14.82
N GLN A 83 -5.30 9.02 -14.81
CA GLN A 83 -6.15 7.86 -15.08
C GLN A 83 -6.90 7.35 -13.86
N LEU A 84 -6.51 7.73 -12.64
CA LEU A 84 -7.05 7.16 -11.39
C LEU A 84 -8.57 7.31 -11.27
N ALA A 85 -9.12 8.48 -11.60
CA ALA A 85 -10.57 8.72 -11.49
C ALA A 85 -11.40 7.85 -12.46
N GLY A 86 -10.93 7.68 -13.69
CA GLY A 86 -11.56 6.80 -14.67
C GLY A 86 -11.52 5.34 -14.28
N LEU A 87 -10.34 4.86 -13.81
CA LEU A 87 -10.14 3.48 -13.33
C LEU A 87 -10.96 3.18 -12.07
N ALA A 88 -11.08 4.15 -11.16
CA ALA A 88 -11.93 4.04 -9.98
C ALA A 88 -13.41 3.87 -10.36
N SER A 89 -13.90 4.67 -11.31
CA SER A 89 -15.27 4.57 -11.84
C SER A 89 -15.52 3.22 -12.51
N ASP A 90 -14.54 2.72 -13.25
CA ASP A 90 -14.62 1.41 -13.91
C ASP A 90 -14.67 0.25 -12.86
N LEU A 91 -13.88 0.33 -11.78
CA LEU A 91 -13.98 -0.62 -10.67
C LEU A 91 -15.36 -0.61 -10.00
N VAL A 92 -15.92 0.58 -9.76
CA VAL A 92 -17.27 0.72 -9.17
C VAL A 92 -18.33 0.11 -10.08
N ALA A 93 -18.21 0.28 -11.41
CA ALA A 93 -19.12 -0.33 -12.38
C ALA A 93 -19.13 -1.87 -12.35
N GLN A 94 -18.04 -2.48 -11.90
CA GLN A 94 -17.93 -3.92 -11.69
C GLN A 94 -18.72 -4.42 -10.46
N LYS A 95 -19.30 -3.52 -9.66
CA LYS A 95 -20.09 -3.82 -8.45
C LYS A 95 -19.33 -4.72 -7.45
N PRO A 96 -18.13 -4.34 -6.99
CA PRO A 96 -17.41 -5.13 -5.99
C PRO A 96 -18.07 -5.02 -4.62
N ASP A 97 -17.83 -6.00 -3.74
CA ASP A 97 -18.25 -5.97 -2.34
C ASP A 97 -17.44 -4.95 -1.51
N LEU A 98 -16.19 -4.69 -1.90
CA LEU A 98 -15.34 -3.63 -1.35
C LEU A 98 -14.31 -3.14 -2.37
N LEU A 99 -13.78 -1.95 -2.12
CA LEU A 99 -12.71 -1.31 -2.87
C LEU A 99 -11.45 -1.24 -2.03
N LEU A 100 -10.29 -1.45 -2.64
CA LEU A 100 -8.99 -1.53 -1.98
C LEU A 100 -7.96 -0.68 -2.73
N ALA A 101 -7.18 0.11 -1.99
CA ALA A 101 -6.03 0.81 -2.53
C ALA A 101 -5.02 1.16 -1.43
N VAL A 102 -3.77 1.45 -1.81
CA VAL A 102 -2.74 1.97 -0.91
C VAL A 102 -2.14 3.25 -1.52
N GLY A 103 -2.11 4.32 -0.71
CA GLY A 103 -1.68 5.66 -1.11
C GLY A 103 -2.84 6.66 -1.12
N GLY A 104 -2.66 7.82 -0.49
CA GLY A 104 -3.72 8.83 -0.37
C GLY A 104 -4.19 9.36 -1.72
N ASP A 105 -3.27 9.54 -2.66
CA ASP A 105 -3.50 9.93 -4.04
C ASP A 105 -4.32 8.90 -4.84
N VAL A 106 -4.26 7.62 -4.46
CA VAL A 106 -5.02 6.51 -5.09
C VAL A 106 -6.37 6.30 -4.41
N ILE A 107 -6.40 6.41 -3.06
CA ILE A 107 -7.62 6.17 -2.28
C ILE A 107 -8.65 7.26 -2.52
N LYS A 108 -8.24 8.52 -2.63
CA LYS A 108 -9.18 9.64 -2.77
C LYS A 108 -10.09 9.49 -4.01
N PRO A 109 -9.59 9.27 -5.23
CA PRO A 109 -10.44 9.00 -6.40
C PRO A 109 -11.35 7.78 -6.22
N LEU A 110 -10.86 6.72 -5.56
CA LEU A 110 -11.62 5.50 -5.30
C LEU A 110 -12.76 5.76 -4.31
N PHE A 111 -12.48 6.52 -3.24
CA PHE A 111 -13.47 6.95 -2.26
C PHE A 111 -14.56 7.82 -2.90
N GLU A 112 -14.19 8.80 -3.70
CA GLU A 112 -15.12 9.68 -4.41
C GLU A 112 -16.01 8.91 -5.39
N ALA A 113 -15.43 7.99 -6.17
CA ALA A 113 -16.18 7.14 -7.10
C ALA A 113 -17.18 6.22 -6.39
N SER A 114 -16.88 5.75 -5.18
CA SER A 114 -17.75 4.87 -4.38
C SER A 114 -19.06 5.52 -3.96
N LYS A 115 -19.13 6.86 -3.94
CA LYS A 115 -20.29 7.68 -3.51
C LYS A 115 -20.88 7.24 -2.16
N GLY A 116 -20.04 6.71 -1.27
CA GLY A 116 -20.45 6.21 0.05
C GLY A 116 -21.18 4.87 0.05
N ASN A 117 -21.38 4.21 -1.10
CA ASN A 117 -22.17 2.98 -1.21
C ASN A 117 -21.35 1.70 -1.11
N ILE A 118 -20.07 1.73 -1.47
CA ILE A 118 -19.18 0.58 -1.45
C ILE A 118 -18.10 0.83 -0.40
N PRO A 119 -17.85 -0.11 0.53
CA PRO A 119 -16.74 -0.02 1.47
C PRO A 119 -15.40 0.24 0.78
N VAL A 120 -14.61 1.18 1.31
CA VAL A 120 -13.26 1.48 0.84
C VAL A 120 -12.28 1.20 1.98
N ILE A 121 -11.30 0.35 1.70
CA ILE A 121 -10.24 0.00 2.65
C ILE A 121 -8.90 0.44 2.08
N GLY A 122 -8.04 0.99 2.92
CA GLY A 122 -6.71 1.34 2.43
C GLY A 122 -5.73 1.89 3.44
N GLY A 123 -4.51 2.12 2.94
CA GLY A 123 -3.43 2.78 3.67
C GLY A 123 -3.17 4.18 3.13
N VAL A 124 -3.13 5.18 3.99
CA VAL A 124 -2.85 6.58 3.63
C VAL A 124 -1.58 7.06 4.32
N SER A 125 -0.78 7.86 3.62
CA SER A 125 0.49 8.38 4.18
C SER A 125 0.25 9.44 5.24
N ASP A 126 -0.84 10.16 5.08
CA ASP A 126 -1.17 11.37 5.84
C ASP A 126 -2.52 11.29 6.54
N SER A 127 -2.95 12.46 7.00
CA SER A 127 -4.25 12.66 7.66
C SER A 127 -5.41 12.38 6.71
N PRO A 128 -6.17 11.30 6.92
CA PRO A 128 -7.36 11.03 6.14
C PRO A 128 -8.44 12.12 6.31
N MET A 129 -8.35 12.91 7.40
CA MET A 129 -9.21 14.07 7.61
C MET A 129 -8.89 15.21 6.63
N ARG A 130 -7.59 15.52 6.42
CA ARG A 130 -7.18 16.51 5.40
C ARG A 130 -7.53 16.07 3.98
N ALA A 131 -7.41 14.79 3.68
CA ALA A 131 -7.84 14.23 2.41
C ALA A 131 -9.37 14.26 2.21
N GLY A 132 -10.14 14.57 3.25
CA GLY A 132 -11.62 14.62 3.22
C GLY A 132 -12.28 13.24 3.15
N ILE A 133 -11.54 12.16 3.44
CA ILE A 133 -12.03 10.77 3.38
C ILE A 133 -12.48 10.24 4.73
N ALA A 134 -12.13 10.91 5.83
CA ALA A 134 -12.58 10.57 7.17
C ALA A 134 -12.86 11.82 8.01
N VAL A 135 -13.72 11.68 9.03
CA VAL A 135 -14.01 12.74 10.01
C VAL A 135 -13.04 12.68 11.18
N SER A 136 -12.69 11.48 11.63
CA SER A 136 -11.71 11.23 12.68
C SER A 136 -11.11 9.83 12.53
N LEU A 137 -9.98 9.57 13.19
CA LEU A 137 -9.38 8.24 13.20
C LEU A 137 -10.24 7.22 13.95
N ALA A 138 -10.81 7.63 15.08
CA ALA A 138 -11.63 6.73 15.92
C ALA A 138 -12.98 6.37 15.27
N ARG A 139 -13.55 7.31 14.52
CA ARG A 139 -14.83 7.14 13.79
C ARG A 139 -14.68 7.75 12.40
N PRO A 140 -14.20 6.98 11.41
CA PRO A 140 -13.81 7.51 10.10
C PRO A 140 -14.95 8.17 9.35
N SER A 141 -16.18 7.82 9.64
CA SER A 141 -17.39 8.17 8.91
C SER A 141 -17.80 7.11 7.89
N LYS A 142 -18.52 7.46 6.94
CA LYS A 142 -19.31 6.76 5.95
C LYS A 142 -18.83 5.36 5.54
N ASN A 143 -17.84 5.28 4.66
CA ASN A 143 -17.51 4.01 4.01
C ASN A 143 -15.99 3.76 3.86
N PHE A 144 -15.14 4.56 4.51
CA PHE A 144 -13.68 4.37 4.51
C PHE A 144 -13.17 3.88 5.87
N THR A 145 -12.21 2.96 5.87
CA THR A 145 -11.38 2.59 7.02
C THR A 145 -10.03 2.04 6.55
N GLY A 146 -9.10 1.80 7.47
CA GLY A 146 -7.79 1.24 7.15
C GLY A 146 -6.69 1.66 8.12
N VAL A 147 -5.51 2.00 7.58
CA VAL A 147 -4.33 2.42 8.35
C VAL A 147 -3.76 3.73 7.85
N THR A 148 -3.07 4.47 8.74
CA THR A 148 -2.19 5.58 8.34
C THR A 148 -0.74 5.14 8.40
N PHE A 149 0.17 5.91 7.76
CA PHE A 149 1.60 5.66 7.84
C PHE A 149 2.35 6.71 8.67
N LEU A 150 1.69 7.78 9.14
CA LEU A 150 2.25 8.88 9.97
C LEU A 150 3.59 9.39 9.44
N THR A 151 3.69 9.61 8.14
CA THR A 151 4.97 9.96 7.50
C THR A 151 5.45 11.35 7.88
N ASP A 152 4.53 12.29 8.14
CA ASP A 152 4.82 13.68 8.47
C ASP A 152 5.73 13.80 9.70
N GLU A 153 5.28 13.25 10.83
CA GLU A 153 6.00 13.37 12.11
C GLU A 153 7.35 12.65 12.08
N MET A 154 7.44 11.57 11.28
CA MET A 154 8.69 10.83 11.12
C MET A 154 9.72 11.56 10.26
N ALA A 155 9.34 12.60 9.50
CA ALA A 155 10.28 13.37 8.68
C ALA A 155 11.33 14.08 9.54
N VAL A 156 10.94 14.59 10.71
CA VAL A 156 11.89 15.19 11.67
C VAL A 156 12.92 14.14 12.11
N LYS A 157 12.44 12.95 12.49
CA LYS A 157 13.34 11.87 12.93
C LYS A 157 14.28 11.38 11.83
N ARG A 158 13.78 11.30 10.58
CA ARG A 158 14.65 10.97 9.43
C ARG A 158 15.73 12.05 9.19
N MET A 159 15.42 13.33 9.42
CA MET A 159 16.39 14.42 9.32
C MET A 159 17.47 14.32 10.41
N GLU A 160 17.09 13.94 11.64
CA GLU A 160 18.05 13.64 12.71
C GLU A 160 18.97 12.46 12.34
N LEU A 161 18.39 11.36 11.82
CA LEU A 161 19.17 10.21 11.35
C LEU A 161 20.11 10.57 10.19
N LEU A 162 19.64 11.42 9.24
CA LEU A 162 20.50 11.97 8.19
C LEU A 162 21.71 12.70 8.80
N LYS A 163 21.49 13.57 9.78
CA LYS A 163 22.57 14.29 10.44
C LYS A 163 23.50 13.37 11.22
N GLU A 164 22.99 12.29 11.81
CA GLU A 164 23.78 11.28 12.53
C GLU A 164 24.70 10.51 11.58
N VAL A 165 24.21 10.10 10.39
CA VAL A 165 25.03 9.38 9.38
C VAL A 165 25.91 10.31 8.54
N THR A 166 25.54 11.57 8.41
CA THR A 166 26.27 12.61 7.67
C THR A 166 26.46 13.87 8.53
N PRO A 167 27.32 13.85 9.55
CA PRO A 167 27.47 14.97 10.50
C PRO A 167 27.85 16.29 9.83
N LYS A 168 28.51 16.22 8.68
CA LYS A 168 28.99 17.40 7.90
C LYS A 168 27.92 17.93 6.95
N ALA A 169 26.73 17.26 6.82
CA ALA A 169 25.67 17.72 5.95
C ALA A 169 25.22 19.14 6.32
N ARG A 170 25.17 20.01 5.31
CA ARG A 170 24.73 21.41 5.44
C ARG A 170 23.59 21.73 4.47
N ARG A 171 23.51 21.05 3.34
CA ARG A 171 22.48 21.29 2.31
C ARG A 171 21.84 19.99 1.90
N VAL A 172 20.56 19.86 2.17
CA VAL A 172 19.77 18.67 1.84
C VAL A 172 18.74 19.00 0.76
N ALA A 173 18.74 18.21 -0.31
CA ALA A 173 17.74 18.33 -1.35
C ALA A 173 16.59 17.34 -1.12
N VAL A 174 15.37 17.86 -1.07
CA VAL A 174 14.15 17.07 -0.93
C VAL A 174 13.55 16.80 -2.30
N ILE A 175 13.44 15.52 -2.68
CA ILE A 175 12.70 15.09 -3.87
C ILE A 175 11.31 14.65 -3.42
N TYR A 176 10.25 15.19 -4.00
CA TYR A 176 8.87 14.92 -3.58
C TYR A 176 7.86 15.04 -4.71
N ASN A 177 6.69 14.43 -4.52
CA ASN A 177 5.54 14.61 -5.41
C ASN A 177 4.57 15.63 -4.79
N PRO A 178 4.36 16.81 -5.36
CA PRO A 178 3.47 17.83 -4.80
C PRO A 178 1.97 17.44 -4.85
N GLN A 179 1.62 16.40 -5.60
CA GLN A 179 0.25 15.84 -5.60
C GLN A 179 0.01 14.86 -4.44
N HIS A 180 1.04 14.52 -3.69
CA HIS A 180 0.92 13.68 -2.50
C HIS A 180 0.38 14.50 -1.33
N PHE A 181 -0.69 14.03 -0.70
CA PHE A 181 -1.44 14.80 0.31
C PHE A 181 -0.83 14.66 1.71
N ASP A 182 0.44 15.04 1.89
CA ASP A 182 1.08 15.09 3.20
C ASP A 182 1.79 16.44 3.45
N ASP A 183 2.15 16.72 4.70
CA ASP A 183 2.95 17.87 5.09
C ASP A 183 4.41 17.48 5.35
N GLU A 184 4.85 16.32 4.87
CA GLU A 184 6.18 15.77 5.15
C GLU A 184 7.31 16.77 4.80
N VAL A 185 7.16 17.55 3.72
CA VAL A 185 8.09 18.62 3.35
C VAL A 185 8.17 19.68 4.45
N THR A 186 7.06 20.08 5.05
CA THR A 186 7.02 21.06 6.14
C THR A 186 7.70 20.53 7.39
N PHE A 187 7.45 19.27 7.75
CA PHE A 187 8.10 18.63 8.89
C PHE A 187 9.62 18.40 8.65
N ALA A 188 10.00 18.02 7.43
CA ALA A 188 11.41 17.92 7.05
C ALA A 188 12.12 19.26 7.16
N ARG A 189 11.47 20.35 6.76
CA ARG A 189 12.01 21.73 6.91
C ARG A 189 12.22 22.08 8.37
N ARG A 190 11.26 21.83 9.26
CA ARG A 190 11.39 22.05 10.70
C ARG A 190 12.58 21.26 11.29
N GLY A 191 12.70 19.98 10.90
CA GLY A 191 13.84 19.14 11.30
C GLY A 191 15.17 19.70 10.80
N ALA A 192 15.24 20.14 9.55
CA ALA A 192 16.44 20.74 8.97
C ALA A 192 16.85 22.04 9.68
N GLU A 193 15.88 22.94 9.93
CA GLU A 193 16.11 24.21 10.66
C GLU A 193 16.68 23.96 12.05
N SER A 194 16.13 23.00 12.81
CA SER A 194 16.63 22.66 14.15
C SER A 194 18.06 22.11 14.17
N LEU A 195 18.55 21.60 13.04
CA LEU A 195 19.87 20.99 12.86
C LEU A 195 20.87 21.90 12.12
N GLY A 196 20.47 23.14 11.77
CA GLY A 196 21.28 24.07 11.00
C GLY A 196 21.55 23.59 9.57
N ILE A 197 20.58 22.90 8.95
CA ILE A 197 20.64 22.37 7.58
C ILE A 197 19.82 23.27 6.67
N GLU A 198 20.41 23.72 5.56
CA GLU A 198 19.70 24.35 4.47
C GLU A 198 18.93 23.28 3.68
N LEU A 199 17.62 23.47 3.48
CA LEU A 199 16.77 22.51 2.77
C LEU A 199 16.27 23.12 1.47
N THR A 200 16.56 22.47 0.34
CA THR A 200 16.03 22.80 -0.99
C THR A 200 14.99 21.79 -1.42
N THR A 201 14.01 22.22 -2.20
CA THR A 201 12.90 21.35 -2.62
C THR A 201 12.84 21.21 -4.14
N HIS A 202 12.72 19.99 -4.62
CA HIS A 202 12.71 19.62 -6.03
C HIS A 202 11.49 18.75 -6.33
N PRO A 203 10.38 19.35 -6.82
CA PRO A 203 9.17 18.62 -7.11
C PRO A 203 9.30 17.74 -8.37
N ILE A 204 8.65 16.59 -8.35
CA ILE A 204 8.42 15.74 -9.52
C ILE A 204 6.92 15.44 -9.63
N ASN A 205 6.32 15.68 -10.78
CA ASN A 205 4.91 15.38 -11.07
C ASN A 205 4.76 14.08 -11.86
N SER A 206 5.84 13.65 -12.49
CA SER A 206 5.94 12.42 -13.27
C SER A 206 7.34 11.80 -13.18
N ALA A 207 7.49 10.55 -13.59
CA ALA A 207 8.80 9.90 -13.67
C ALA A 207 9.77 10.60 -14.65
N ALA A 208 9.26 11.36 -15.61
CA ALA A 208 10.08 12.10 -16.58
C ALA A 208 10.81 13.29 -15.93
N ASP A 209 10.25 13.88 -14.87
CA ASP A 209 10.82 15.04 -14.18
C ASP A 209 12.05 14.69 -13.33
N LEU A 210 12.23 13.40 -13.01
CA LEU A 210 13.23 12.95 -12.04
C LEU A 210 14.65 13.40 -12.38
N ASN A 211 15.08 13.20 -13.62
CA ASN A 211 16.45 13.51 -14.02
C ASN A 211 16.77 15.01 -13.86
N ALA A 212 15.82 15.87 -14.22
CA ALA A 212 15.97 17.31 -14.05
C ALA A 212 16.02 17.71 -12.56
N ALA A 213 15.15 17.13 -11.73
CA ALA A 213 15.12 17.38 -10.29
C ALA A 213 16.42 16.94 -9.60
N LEU A 214 16.94 15.75 -9.90
CA LEU A 214 18.19 15.23 -9.34
C LEU A 214 19.40 16.06 -9.81
N LEU A 215 19.42 16.46 -11.08
CA LEU A 215 20.48 17.34 -11.59
C LEU A 215 20.44 18.70 -10.88
N ALA A 216 19.27 19.33 -10.74
CA ALA A 216 19.12 20.59 -10.02
C ALA A 216 19.56 20.48 -8.56
N ALA A 217 19.23 19.38 -7.87
CA ALA A 217 19.67 19.11 -6.52
C ALA A 217 21.21 19.07 -6.41
N SER A 218 21.87 18.29 -7.28
CA SER A 218 23.33 18.13 -7.23
C SER A 218 24.09 19.40 -7.67
N THR A 219 23.64 20.10 -8.73
CA THR A 219 24.23 21.37 -9.17
C THR A 219 23.98 22.50 -8.17
N GLY A 220 22.88 22.44 -7.41
CA GLY A 220 22.59 23.32 -6.28
C GLY A 220 23.48 23.08 -5.05
N GLY A 221 24.41 22.11 -5.12
CA GLY A 221 25.38 21.82 -4.06
C GLY A 221 24.79 21.03 -2.89
N ALA A 222 23.75 20.24 -3.13
CA ALA A 222 23.26 19.30 -2.12
C ALA A 222 24.34 18.28 -1.76
N ASP A 223 24.47 17.97 -0.49
CA ASP A 223 25.36 16.95 0.06
C ASP A 223 24.61 15.68 0.51
N SER A 224 23.29 15.70 0.45
CA SER A 224 22.42 14.55 0.73
C SER A 224 21.06 14.70 0.03
N LEU A 225 20.40 13.58 -0.25
CA LEU A 225 19.04 13.53 -0.78
C LEU A 225 18.08 13.01 0.29
N PHE A 226 16.99 13.74 0.51
CA PHE A 226 15.89 13.33 1.36
C PHE A 226 14.67 13.08 0.49
N ILE A 227 14.16 11.84 0.50
CA ILE A 227 13.06 11.44 -0.39
C ILE A 227 11.77 11.36 0.39
N ILE A 228 10.82 12.21 0.02
CA ILE A 228 9.43 12.05 0.45
C ILE A 228 8.84 10.86 -0.30
N SER A 229 8.50 9.84 0.44
CA SER A 229 8.04 8.58 -0.14
C SER A 229 6.58 8.68 -0.59
N SER A 230 6.38 8.54 -1.87
CA SER A 230 5.07 8.50 -2.53
C SER A 230 5.01 7.31 -3.50
N ARG A 231 3.86 7.05 -4.07
CA ARG A 231 3.74 6.01 -5.11
C ARG A 231 4.61 6.34 -6.33
N LEU A 232 4.71 7.63 -6.69
CA LEU A 232 5.55 8.08 -7.80
C LEU A 232 7.04 7.90 -7.49
N THR A 233 7.53 8.40 -6.34
CA THR A 233 8.95 8.24 -5.97
C THR A 233 9.33 6.77 -5.81
N GLY A 234 8.41 5.93 -5.32
CA GLY A 234 8.60 4.48 -5.23
C GLY A 234 8.81 3.80 -6.58
N LEU A 235 8.11 4.23 -7.65
CA LEU A 235 8.32 3.70 -9.01
C LEU A 235 9.73 3.97 -9.56
N VAL A 236 10.37 5.04 -9.08
CA VAL A 236 11.69 5.47 -9.55
C VAL A 236 12.79 5.28 -8.51
N ALA A 237 12.52 4.53 -7.43
CA ALA A 237 13.42 4.33 -6.29
C ALA A 237 14.82 3.87 -6.71
N GLY A 238 14.92 2.89 -7.63
CA GLY A 238 16.20 2.41 -8.14
C GLY A 238 17.02 3.49 -8.84
N LYS A 239 16.38 4.36 -9.63
CA LYS A 239 17.04 5.48 -10.31
C LYS A 239 17.55 6.54 -9.31
N ILE A 240 16.76 6.82 -8.26
CA ILE A 240 17.15 7.74 -7.19
C ILE A 240 18.37 7.19 -6.44
N ALA A 241 18.32 5.92 -6.05
CA ALA A 241 19.40 5.26 -5.32
C ALA A 241 20.70 5.21 -6.15
N GLN A 242 20.59 4.81 -7.44
CA GLN A 242 21.71 4.79 -8.36
C GLN A 242 22.35 6.17 -8.51
N TYR A 243 21.55 7.23 -8.73
CA TYR A 243 22.05 8.59 -8.84
C TYR A 243 22.76 9.04 -7.56
N GLY A 244 22.19 8.72 -6.39
CA GLY A 244 22.82 9.00 -5.09
C GLY A 244 24.20 8.35 -4.97
N GLN A 245 24.36 7.10 -5.37
CA GLN A 245 25.64 6.39 -5.37
C GLN A 245 26.63 7.00 -6.36
N GLU A 246 26.23 7.27 -7.60
CA GLU A 246 27.07 7.85 -8.66
C GLU A 246 27.59 9.24 -8.27
N ARG A 247 26.78 10.05 -7.58
CA ARG A 247 27.10 11.41 -7.15
C ARG A 247 27.62 11.50 -5.73
N ARG A 248 27.76 10.37 -5.03
CA ARG A 248 28.15 10.26 -3.62
C ARG A 248 27.23 11.07 -2.69
N LEU A 249 25.95 11.08 -2.99
CA LEU A 249 24.89 11.71 -2.19
C LEU A 249 24.16 10.64 -1.37
N PRO A 250 24.29 10.62 -0.04
CA PRO A 250 23.49 9.75 0.81
C PRO A 250 22.00 9.98 0.56
N VAL A 251 21.25 8.89 0.37
CA VAL A 251 19.80 8.92 0.14
C VAL A 251 19.09 8.41 1.37
N ILE A 252 18.26 9.26 1.99
CA ILE A 252 17.44 8.93 3.16
C ILE A 252 15.96 8.99 2.79
N THR A 253 15.17 8.03 3.29
CA THR A 253 13.77 7.85 2.90
C THR A 253 12.93 7.24 4.04
N SER A 254 11.62 7.08 3.82
CA SER A 254 10.73 6.40 4.78
C SER A 254 10.52 4.92 4.48
N TRP A 255 10.78 4.44 3.25
CA TRP A 255 10.42 3.08 2.87
C TRP A 255 11.64 2.20 2.59
N ARG A 256 11.60 0.98 3.16
CA ARG A 256 12.63 -0.04 3.00
C ARG A 256 12.97 -0.33 1.53
N GLU A 257 12.00 -0.30 0.64
CA GLU A 257 12.17 -0.65 -0.78
C GLU A 257 13.20 0.24 -1.49
N PHE A 258 13.40 1.47 -1.01
CA PHE A 258 14.47 2.33 -1.52
C PHE A 258 15.85 1.82 -1.07
N VAL A 259 15.95 1.32 0.18
CA VAL A 259 17.21 0.77 0.72
C VAL A 259 17.56 -0.54 0.03
N ASP A 260 16.56 -1.38 -0.22
CA ASP A 260 16.72 -2.61 -1.04
C ASP A 260 17.18 -2.27 -2.48
N SER A 261 16.82 -1.09 -2.98
CA SER A 261 17.25 -0.55 -4.28
C SER A 261 18.60 0.19 -4.22
N GLY A 262 19.25 0.33 -3.05
CA GLY A 262 20.56 0.93 -2.90
C GLY A 262 20.59 2.31 -2.22
N ALA A 263 19.48 2.83 -1.68
CA ALA A 263 19.52 4.00 -0.79
C ALA A 263 20.26 3.67 0.51
N LEU A 264 20.77 4.70 1.20
CA LEU A 264 21.58 4.50 2.40
C LEU A 264 20.74 4.02 3.60
N LEU A 265 19.62 4.68 3.86
CA LEU A 265 18.86 4.47 5.07
C LEU A 265 17.36 4.75 4.85
N SER A 266 16.52 3.96 5.49
CA SER A 266 15.11 4.27 5.66
C SER A 266 14.69 4.19 7.13
N TYR A 267 13.77 5.08 7.52
CA TYR A 267 13.08 5.00 8.79
C TYR A 267 11.61 5.34 8.63
N GLY A 268 10.75 4.39 8.91
CA GLY A 268 9.31 4.55 8.75
C GLY A 268 8.51 3.32 9.19
N PRO A 269 7.18 3.33 9.02
CA PRO A 269 6.34 2.20 9.38
C PRO A 269 6.71 0.93 8.62
N SER A 270 6.64 -0.20 9.30
CA SER A 270 6.79 -1.52 8.66
C SER A 270 5.63 -1.79 7.73
N ARG A 271 5.85 -1.63 6.42
CA ARG A 271 4.80 -1.78 5.40
C ARG A 271 4.26 -3.20 5.34
N VAL A 272 5.09 -4.21 5.63
CA VAL A 272 4.65 -5.61 5.74
C VAL A 272 3.69 -5.78 6.92
N PHE A 273 3.97 -5.14 8.06
CA PHE A 273 3.08 -5.16 9.22
C PHE A 273 1.75 -4.47 8.91
N GLU A 274 1.79 -3.29 8.30
CA GLU A 274 0.59 -2.55 7.91
C GLU A 274 -0.24 -3.29 6.84
N ALA A 275 0.40 -4.00 5.91
CA ALA A 275 -0.29 -4.86 4.95
C ALA A 275 -1.09 -5.98 5.64
N LYS A 276 -0.53 -6.61 6.69
CA LYS A 276 -1.25 -7.62 7.49
C LYS A 276 -2.47 -7.03 8.21
N ARG A 277 -2.34 -5.81 8.73
CA ARG A 277 -3.47 -5.11 9.36
C ARG A 277 -4.56 -4.79 8.35
N LEU A 278 -4.20 -4.29 7.16
CA LEU A 278 -5.14 -4.05 6.06
C LEU A 278 -5.87 -5.33 5.64
N ALA A 279 -5.18 -6.46 5.53
CA ALA A 279 -5.81 -7.74 5.25
C ALA A 279 -6.86 -8.12 6.31
N GLY A 280 -6.57 -7.85 7.59
CA GLY A 280 -7.53 -8.03 8.68
C GLY A 280 -8.78 -7.13 8.54
N TYR A 281 -8.62 -5.89 8.06
CA TYR A 281 -9.74 -5.00 7.76
C TYR A 281 -10.60 -5.53 6.60
N VAL A 282 -9.96 -5.99 5.53
CA VAL A 282 -10.65 -6.64 4.41
C VAL A 282 -11.51 -7.80 4.90
N GLN A 283 -10.94 -8.69 5.74
CA GLN A 283 -11.67 -9.82 6.30
C GLN A 283 -12.88 -9.38 7.15
N LYS A 284 -12.69 -8.39 8.04
CA LYS A 284 -13.78 -7.86 8.89
C LYS A 284 -14.92 -7.33 8.05
N VAL A 285 -14.62 -6.53 7.01
CA VAL A 285 -15.64 -5.92 6.15
C VAL A 285 -16.34 -6.97 5.27
N LEU A 286 -15.63 -7.93 4.70
CA LEU A 286 -16.23 -9.04 3.97
C LEU A 286 -17.15 -9.91 4.87
N ASN A 287 -16.88 -9.94 6.18
CA ASN A 287 -17.72 -10.61 7.17
C ASN A 287 -18.88 -9.73 7.70
N GLY A 288 -19.08 -8.53 7.12
CA GLY A 288 -20.23 -7.67 7.41
C GLY A 288 -19.97 -6.51 8.37
N ALA A 289 -18.73 -6.30 8.83
CA ALA A 289 -18.41 -5.10 9.62
C ALA A 289 -18.52 -3.85 8.74
N LYS A 290 -19.07 -2.77 9.29
CA LYS A 290 -19.17 -1.49 8.57
C LYS A 290 -17.87 -0.70 8.74
N PRO A 291 -17.31 -0.12 7.67
CA PRO A 291 -16.12 0.73 7.78
C PRO A 291 -16.26 1.85 8.80
N ALA A 292 -17.45 2.45 8.91
CA ALA A 292 -17.74 3.53 9.87
C ALA A 292 -17.56 3.14 11.35
N ASP A 293 -17.66 1.85 11.66
CA ASP A 293 -17.52 1.30 13.02
C ASP A 293 -16.08 0.79 13.30
N LEU A 294 -15.21 0.84 12.30
CA LEU A 294 -13.83 0.38 12.39
C LEU A 294 -12.89 1.59 12.41
N PRO A 295 -12.07 1.79 13.46
CA PRO A 295 -11.15 2.93 13.54
C PRO A 295 -10.08 2.82 12.44
N ILE A 296 -9.59 3.98 11.97
CA ILE A 296 -8.36 4.04 11.17
C ILE A 296 -7.20 3.92 12.15
N GLU A 297 -6.39 2.90 11.98
CA GLU A 297 -5.30 2.61 12.90
C GLU A 297 -4.01 3.33 12.49
N GLN A 298 -3.29 3.83 13.49
CA GLN A 298 -1.96 4.41 13.32
C GLN A 298 -0.89 3.30 13.39
N PRO A 299 0.29 3.49 12.78
CA PRO A 299 1.36 2.51 12.85
C PRO A 299 1.87 2.38 14.28
N VAL A 300 2.18 1.15 14.66
CA VAL A 300 2.76 0.81 15.97
C VAL A 300 4.13 0.15 15.81
N LYS A 301 4.50 -0.20 14.59
CA LYS A 301 5.79 -0.80 14.28
C LYS A 301 6.53 0.02 13.23
N PHE A 302 7.69 0.55 13.62
CA PHE A 302 8.60 1.26 12.75
C PHE A 302 9.83 0.40 12.48
N GLU A 303 10.52 0.67 11.37
CA GLU A 303 11.72 -0.04 10.96
C GLU A 303 12.81 0.96 10.57
N LEU A 304 14.00 0.79 11.17
CA LEU A 304 15.25 1.42 10.74
C LEU A 304 16.03 0.40 9.91
N VAL A 305 16.19 0.67 8.61
CA VAL A 305 16.94 -0.19 7.70
C VAL A 305 18.14 0.58 7.15
N ILE A 306 19.31 -0.03 7.19
CA ILE A 306 20.57 0.60 6.77
C ILE A 306 21.26 -0.30 5.74
N ASN A 307 21.75 0.30 4.64
CA ASN A 307 22.53 -0.40 3.63
C ASN A 307 24.03 -0.18 3.86
N LEU A 308 24.70 -1.22 4.38
CA LEU A 308 26.13 -1.18 4.68
C LEU A 308 26.99 -1.13 3.42
N LYS A 309 26.54 -1.77 2.30
CA LYS A 309 27.25 -1.66 1.01
C LYS A 309 27.26 -0.21 0.53
N THR A 310 26.12 0.45 0.61
CA THR A 310 26.00 1.86 0.22
C THR A 310 26.80 2.76 1.15
N ALA A 311 26.75 2.54 2.47
CA ALA A 311 27.57 3.29 3.43
C ALA A 311 29.06 3.16 3.09
N LYS A 312 29.55 1.96 2.82
CA LYS A 312 30.93 1.69 2.43
C LYS A 312 31.30 2.38 1.10
N ALA A 313 30.43 2.30 0.09
CA ALA A 313 30.64 2.92 -1.21
C ALA A 313 30.71 4.46 -1.12
N LEU A 314 29.96 5.05 -0.19
CA LEU A 314 29.96 6.48 0.10
C LEU A 314 31.12 6.91 1.02
N GLY A 315 31.89 5.96 1.58
CA GLY A 315 32.96 6.24 2.55
C GLY A 315 32.47 6.74 3.90
N LEU A 316 31.26 6.34 4.31
CA LEU A 316 30.65 6.75 5.56
C LEU A 316 30.99 5.75 6.69
N ASN A 317 31.45 6.30 7.82
CA ASN A 317 31.62 5.53 9.05
C ASN A 317 30.36 5.72 9.91
N LEU A 318 29.53 4.69 9.95
CA LEU A 318 28.28 4.73 10.72
C LEU A 318 28.56 4.48 12.21
N PRO A 319 27.93 5.27 13.12
CA PRO A 319 28.09 5.07 14.56
C PRO A 319 27.57 3.71 15.01
N LEU A 320 28.31 2.99 15.87
CA LEU A 320 27.86 1.72 16.44
C LEU A 320 26.46 1.80 17.09
N PRO A 321 26.15 2.84 17.91
CA PRO A 321 24.83 2.97 18.49
C PRO A 321 23.68 3.10 17.46
N LEU A 322 23.96 3.57 16.24
CA LEU A 322 22.99 3.59 15.16
C LEU A 322 22.78 2.19 14.58
N LEU A 323 23.87 1.45 14.36
CA LEU A 323 23.81 0.08 13.86
C LEU A 323 23.07 -0.85 14.83
N ASP A 324 23.30 -0.68 16.13
CA ASP A 324 22.64 -1.44 17.19
C ASP A 324 21.11 -1.21 17.26
N ARG A 325 20.65 -0.03 16.78
CA ARG A 325 19.22 0.32 16.71
C ARG A 325 18.56 -0.12 15.42
N ALA A 326 19.34 -0.57 14.42
CA ALA A 326 18.79 -0.96 13.14
C ALA A 326 18.01 -2.27 13.24
N ASP A 327 16.79 -2.29 12.70
CA ASP A 327 15.97 -3.50 12.59
C ASP A 327 16.49 -4.43 11.48
N ALA A 328 17.17 -3.87 10.48
CA ALA A 328 17.83 -4.64 9.42
C ALA A 328 19.06 -3.91 8.86
N LEU A 329 20.10 -4.69 8.60
CA LEU A 329 21.32 -4.27 7.90
C LEU A 329 21.40 -5.02 6.56
N ILE A 330 21.60 -4.30 5.45
CA ILE A 330 21.76 -4.89 4.11
C ILE A 330 23.27 -4.91 3.80
N GLU A 331 23.78 -6.14 3.63
CA GLU A 331 25.18 -6.43 3.36
C GLU A 331 25.43 -6.73 1.87
#